data_adf872c7de7e766b5ab7cea3f416998c
#
_entry.id   adf872c7de7e766b5ab7cea3f416998c
#
_cell.length_a   1.000
_cell.length_b   1.000
_cell.length_c   1.000
_cell.angle_alpha   90.00
_cell.angle_beta   90.00
_cell.angle_gamma   90.00
#
_symmetry.space_group_name_H-M   'P 1'
#
loop_
_entity.id
_entity.type
_entity.pdbx_description
1 polymer ?
#
loop_
_entity_poly.entity_id
_entity_poly.type
_entity_poly.pdbx_seq_one_letter_code
_entity_poly.pdbx_strand_id
1 'polypeptide(L)'
;MTKVVSMARTSEYWISRARKHRLAGRYDEAMALLAKTREQYGTGEALERELAQTYDEMGCEEEAARAYLRVARMKGEYRAEALFQLALSAAQRAELVRAASYFDQFEKSDRRHVSPDLVALLGQQLRQALEKPMPQTRRERAKALERRAVERLQGGRVYAARRTMLHAIDLWENAQRLTLLACCELILGRLDEAQTHAEQAHALAPARVQTLCVLVDVLYATGNTEQARRMLHIAVLRAQSVDERLNVAVESAKHGEDGLTLRLTRSLLRRDPYCMRGMMLRGCALMNLRRFDEAKRVFGRLCVLLPEDMVCQAYYAMARNEQPPEGRLTLGLDVPLEEAVNRAMRIISAMAETPLQGTRELYELSAWALRSAIAGTNTALLAMMLMSALETPEALDVLLDALTDPQVSDALKYMLMQALTADVAFVPYNVDIGGKLVKLA
;
A
#
# COMPACT_ATOMS: atom_id res chain seq x y z
N MET A 1 47.89 33.93 -15.35
CA MET A 1 46.68 33.20 -15.63
C MET A 1 46.65 31.95 -14.74
N THR A 2 45.99 32.06 -13.60
CA THR A 2 45.86 30.96 -12.62
C THR A 2 44.74 30.02 -13.11
N LYS A 3 45.10 28.82 -13.55
CA LYS A 3 44.12 27.77 -13.84
C LYS A 3 43.36 27.43 -12.55
N VAL A 4 42.12 27.85 -12.44
CA VAL A 4 41.18 27.34 -11.45
C VAL A 4 40.92 25.87 -11.83
N VAL A 5 41.62 24.96 -11.17
CA VAL A 5 41.30 23.51 -11.24
C VAL A 5 39.95 23.36 -10.54
N SER A 6 38.89 23.22 -11.31
CA SER A 6 37.60 22.82 -10.81
C SER A 6 37.78 21.39 -10.22
N MET A 7 37.94 21.28 -8.90
CA MET A 7 37.86 19.99 -8.23
C MET A 7 36.49 19.38 -8.52
N ALA A 8 36.48 18.32 -9.31
CA ALA A 8 35.28 17.52 -9.55
C ALA A 8 34.77 17.06 -8.17
N ARG A 9 33.61 17.59 -7.74
CA ARG A 9 33.03 17.23 -6.45
C ARG A 9 32.55 15.80 -6.55
N THR A 10 33.01 14.92 -5.66
CA THR A 10 32.65 13.50 -5.60
C THR A 10 31.22 13.30 -5.09
N SER A 11 30.64 12.12 -5.32
CA SER A 11 29.34 11.74 -4.74
C SER A 11 29.32 11.89 -3.21
N GLU A 12 30.43 11.55 -2.53
CA GLU A 12 30.59 11.68 -1.07
C GLU A 12 30.43 13.12 -0.58
N TYR A 13 30.95 14.10 -1.35
CA TYR A 13 30.77 15.51 -1.02
C TYR A 13 29.27 15.89 -0.99
N TRP A 14 28.50 15.45 -1.97
CA TRP A 14 27.08 15.77 -2.07
C TRP A 14 26.26 15.01 -1.00
N ILE A 15 26.59 13.76 -0.74
CA ILE A 15 25.97 12.97 0.34
C ILE A 15 26.25 13.62 1.70
N SER A 16 27.51 14.05 1.96
CA SER A 16 27.84 14.75 3.20
C SER A 16 27.08 16.08 3.36
N ARG A 17 26.84 16.78 2.25
CA ARG A 17 26.04 18.01 2.25
C ARG A 17 24.55 17.70 2.51
N ALA A 18 24.00 16.67 1.89
CA ALA A 18 22.64 16.22 2.14
C ALA A 18 22.44 15.82 3.62
N ARG A 19 23.42 15.09 4.20
CA ARG A 19 23.42 14.77 5.64
C ARG A 19 23.35 16.01 6.53
N LYS A 20 24.06 17.09 6.18
CA LYS A 20 24.00 18.34 6.94
C LYS A 20 22.59 18.95 6.89
N HIS A 21 21.91 18.88 5.74
CA HIS A 21 20.51 19.33 5.62
C HIS A 21 19.58 18.44 6.43
N ARG A 22 19.74 17.11 6.37
CA ARG A 22 18.96 16.14 7.17
C ARG A 22 19.08 16.42 8.67
N LEU A 23 20.31 16.50 9.18
CA LEU A 23 20.57 16.80 10.60
C LEU A 23 20.06 18.17 11.06
N ALA A 24 19.83 19.10 10.12
CA ALA A 24 19.20 20.39 10.37
C ALA A 24 17.67 20.37 10.20
N GLY A 25 17.05 19.19 9.98
CA GLY A 25 15.61 19.02 9.77
C GLY A 25 15.11 19.55 8.41
N ARG A 26 16.02 19.87 7.49
CA ARG A 26 15.69 20.39 6.14
C ARG A 26 15.63 19.24 5.15
N TYR A 27 14.60 18.41 5.29
CA TYR A 27 14.50 17.16 4.54
C TYR A 27 14.25 17.38 3.04
N ASP A 28 13.46 18.40 2.65
CA ASP A 28 13.20 18.70 1.23
C ASP A 28 14.52 19.01 0.49
N GLU A 29 15.43 19.81 1.11
CA GLU A 29 16.74 20.12 0.54
C GLU A 29 17.69 18.92 0.55
N ALA A 30 17.62 18.07 1.58
CA ALA A 30 18.39 16.83 1.64
C ALA A 30 17.98 15.90 0.51
N MET A 31 16.68 15.66 0.34
CA MET A 31 16.13 14.79 -0.71
C MET A 31 16.45 15.31 -2.12
N ALA A 32 16.33 16.62 -2.36
CA ALA A 32 16.69 17.22 -3.64
C ALA A 32 18.18 17.01 -3.99
N LEU A 33 19.08 17.12 -2.98
CA LEU A 33 20.51 16.87 -3.18
C LEU A 33 20.79 15.38 -3.45
N LEU A 34 20.12 14.46 -2.73
CA LEU A 34 20.29 13.02 -2.90
C LEU A 34 19.76 12.56 -4.27
N ALA A 35 18.60 13.08 -4.71
CA ALA A 35 18.07 12.81 -6.04
C ALA A 35 19.03 13.26 -7.15
N LYS A 36 19.55 14.49 -7.05
CA LYS A 36 20.54 15.00 -8.00
C LYS A 36 21.86 14.19 -7.97
N THR A 37 22.28 13.74 -6.79
CA THR A 37 23.49 12.92 -6.65
C THR A 37 23.29 11.57 -7.34
N ARG A 38 22.10 10.98 -7.21
CA ARG A 38 21.75 9.71 -7.87
C ARG A 38 21.72 9.87 -9.39
N GLU A 39 21.14 10.95 -9.90
CA GLU A 39 21.10 11.25 -11.34
C GLU A 39 22.52 11.39 -11.91
N GLN A 40 23.43 12.03 -11.17
CA GLN A 40 24.76 12.39 -11.64
C GLN A 40 25.78 11.26 -11.49
N TYR A 41 25.69 10.45 -10.44
CA TYR A 41 26.69 9.44 -10.05
C TYR A 41 26.13 8.01 -9.98
N GLY A 42 24.84 7.82 -10.22
CA GLY A 42 24.18 6.54 -10.09
C GLY A 42 23.87 6.15 -8.64
N THR A 43 23.48 4.91 -8.46
CA THR A 43 23.14 4.32 -7.16
C THR A 43 24.41 3.82 -6.45
N GLY A 44 24.54 4.09 -5.15
CA GLY A 44 25.65 3.62 -4.33
C GLY A 44 25.19 3.40 -2.89
N GLU A 45 25.88 2.52 -2.17
CA GLU A 45 25.50 2.10 -0.82
C GLU A 45 25.38 3.29 0.16
N ALA A 46 26.34 4.21 0.14
CA ALA A 46 26.33 5.39 0.98
C ALA A 46 25.14 6.34 0.65
N LEU A 47 24.78 6.44 -0.62
CA LEU A 47 23.62 7.22 -1.08
C LEU A 47 22.30 6.60 -0.60
N GLU A 48 22.12 5.29 -0.81
CA GLU A 48 20.92 4.57 -0.38
C GLU A 48 20.75 4.59 1.13
N ARG A 49 21.86 4.48 1.87
CA ARG A 49 21.87 4.61 3.33
C ARG A 49 21.40 5.98 3.77
N GLU A 50 21.92 7.06 3.18
CA GLU A 50 21.53 8.43 3.53
C GLU A 50 20.07 8.72 3.17
N LEU A 51 19.57 8.14 2.05
CA LEU A 51 18.15 8.16 1.68
C LEU A 51 17.31 7.44 2.74
N ALA A 52 17.71 6.23 3.16
CA ALA A 52 17.00 5.45 4.17
C ALA A 52 16.90 6.21 5.49
N GLN A 53 18.00 6.79 5.96
CA GLN A 53 18.04 7.59 7.18
C GLN A 53 17.19 8.87 7.06
N THR A 54 17.17 9.49 5.89
CA THR A 54 16.34 10.68 5.65
C THR A 54 14.85 10.34 5.73
N TYR A 55 14.43 9.25 5.09
CA TYR A 55 13.04 8.77 5.19
C TYR A 55 12.65 8.37 6.61
N ASP A 56 13.56 7.72 7.35
CA ASP A 56 13.34 7.31 8.73
C ASP A 56 13.09 8.50 9.65
N GLU A 57 13.93 9.54 9.57
CA GLU A 57 13.74 10.78 10.34
C GLU A 57 12.51 11.60 9.91
N MET A 58 12.04 11.44 8.68
CA MET A 58 10.77 12.01 8.20
C MET A 58 9.55 11.24 8.71
N GLY A 59 9.73 10.07 9.33
CA GLY A 59 8.64 9.16 9.72
C GLY A 59 8.04 8.37 8.56
N CYS A 60 8.72 8.30 7.41
CA CYS A 60 8.28 7.59 6.21
C CYS A 60 8.80 6.14 6.24
N GLU A 61 8.19 5.33 7.13
CA GLU A 61 8.68 3.98 7.46
C GLU A 61 8.76 3.03 6.24
N GLU A 62 7.82 3.11 5.31
CA GLU A 62 7.80 2.23 4.13
C GLU A 62 8.94 2.55 3.17
N GLU A 63 9.16 3.83 2.89
CA GLU A 63 10.24 4.31 2.03
C GLU A 63 11.61 4.05 2.66
N ALA A 64 11.73 4.26 3.97
CA ALA A 64 12.91 3.92 4.74
C ALA A 64 13.24 2.42 4.63
N ALA A 65 12.24 1.55 4.85
CA ALA A 65 12.41 0.11 4.74
C ALA A 65 12.82 -0.31 3.31
N ARG A 66 12.23 0.28 2.26
CA ARG A 66 12.63 0.01 0.86
C ARG A 66 14.08 0.40 0.60
N ALA A 67 14.50 1.57 1.09
CA ALA A 67 15.88 2.03 0.94
C ALA A 67 16.85 1.15 1.73
N TYR A 68 16.54 0.79 2.98
CA TYR A 68 17.36 -0.15 3.75
C TYR A 68 17.46 -1.55 3.09
N LEU A 69 16.38 -2.04 2.43
CA LEU A 69 16.44 -3.27 1.66
C LEU A 69 17.42 -3.18 0.48
N ARG A 70 17.49 -2.03 -0.20
CA ARG A 70 18.47 -1.81 -1.27
C ARG A 70 19.90 -1.86 -0.72
N VAL A 71 20.16 -1.18 0.41
CA VAL A 71 21.46 -1.24 1.10
C VAL A 71 21.83 -2.69 1.48
N ALA A 72 20.90 -3.43 2.07
CA ALA A 72 21.12 -4.82 2.48
C ALA A 72 21.46 -5.75 1.30
N ARG A 73 20.92 -5.47 0.10
CA ARG A 73 21.22 -6.22 -1.13
C ARG A 73 22.60 -5.93 -1.72
N MET A 74 23.15 -4.73 -1.49
CA MET A 74 24.46 -4.32 -2.03
C MET A 74 25.65 -5.03 -1.41
N LYS A 75 25.48 -5.71 -0.27
CA LYS A 75 26.49 -6.50 0.45
C LYS A 75 27.77 -5.72 0.81
N GLY A 76 27.67 -4.41 0.99
CA GLY A 76 28.77 -3.53 1.36
C GLY A 76 28.89 -3.31 2.87
N GLU A 77 29.56 -2.22 3.25
CA GLU A 77 29.91 -1.87 4.62
C GLU A 77 28.69 -1.62 5.53
N TYR A 78 27.61 -1.04 4.97
CA TYR A 78 26.43 -0.66 5.74
C TYR A 78 25.32 -1.72 5.75
N ARG A 79 25.59 -2.90 5.19
CA ARG A 79 24.62 -4.00 5.14
C ARG A 79 24.10 -4.40 6.52
N ALA A 80 24.99 -4.52 7.50
CA ALA A 80 24.64 -4.91 8.86
C ALA A 80 23.71 -3.88 9.50
N GLU A 81 24.02 -2.60 9.38
CA GLU A 81 23.19 -1.51 9.87
C GLU A 81 21.79 -1.57 9.23
N ALA A 82 21.71 -1.74 7.91
CA ALA A 82 20.44 -1.84 7.19
C ALA A 82 19.59 -3.04 7.65
N LEU A 83 20.21 -4.21 7.84
CA LEU A 83 19.50 -5.41 8.33
C LEU A 83 19.00 -5.21 9.77
N PHE A 84 19.76 -4.52 10.61
CA PHE A 84 19.35 -4.20 11.96
C PHE A 84 18.16 -3.25 11.98
N GLN A 85 18.18 -2.19 11.17
CA GLN A 85 17.06 -1.24 11.05
C GLN A 85 15.81 -1.93 10.51
N LEU A 86 15.93 -2.81 9.52
CA LEU A 86 14.83 -3.63 9.02
C LEU A 86 14.25 -4.56 10.10
N ALA A 87 15.10 -5.17 10.92
CA ALA A 87 14.66 -6.01 12.04
C ALA A 87 13.91 -5.17 13.09
N LEU A 88 14.43 -3.99 13.42
CA LEU A 88 13.82 -3.08 14.38
C LEU A 88 12.45 -2.58 13.89
N SER A 89 12.37 -2.09 12.66
CA SER A 89 11.12 -1.63 12.05
C SER A 89 10.07 -2.75 11.96
N ALA A 90 10.47 -3.96 11.57
CA ALA A 90 9.58 -5.13 11.54
C ALA A 90 9.10 -5.53 12.95
N ALA A 91 9.96 -5.43 13.97
CA ALA A 91 9.60 -5.71 15.36
C ALA A 91 8.57 -4.68 15.90
N GLN A 92 8.75 -3.40 15.59
CA GLN A 92 7.81 -2.33 15.96
C GLN A 92 6.42 -2.55 15.33
N ARG A 93 6.36 -3.06 14.11
CA ARG A 93 5.12 -3.43 13.42
C ARG A 93 4.55 -4.78 13.86
N ALA A 94 5.15 -5.43 14.85
CA ALA A 94 4.82 -6.77 15.34
C ALA A 94 4.93 -7.89 14.27
N GLU A 95 5.70 -7.69 13.22
CA GLU A 95 6.03 -8.69 12.19
C GLU A 95 7.18 -9.61 12.68
N LEU A 96 6.95 -10.33 13.78
CA LEU A 96 8.00 -11.01 14.53
C LEU A 96 8.83 -12.01 13.72
N VAL A 97 8.19 -12.75 12.81
CA VAL A 97 8.89 -13.73 11.95
C VAL A 97 9.85 -13.01 10.99
N ARG A 98 9.41 -11.90 10.40
CA ARG A 98 10.23 -11.08 9.49
C ARG A 98 11.36 -10.40 10.26
N ALA A 99 11.06 -9.85 11.45
CA ALA A 99 12.05 -9.24 12.33
C ALA A 99 13.14 -10.24 12.73
N ALA A 100 12.76 -11.47 13.11
CA ALA A 100 13.70 -12.53 13.44
C ALA A 100 14.56 -12.95 12.23
N SER A 101 13.97 -13.01 11.04
CA SER A 101 14.70 -13.33 9.81
C SER A 101 15.76 -12.27 9.46
N TYR A 102 15.43 -10.98 9.58
CA TYR A 102 16.40 -9.90 9.38
C TYR A 102 17.47 -9.89 10.46
N PHE A 103 17.07 -10.14 11.71
CA PHE A 103 18.02 -10.21 12.84
C PHE A 103 18.99 -11.38 12.70
N ASP A 104 18.56 -12.56 12.26
CA ASP A 104 19.43 -13.71 11.97
C ASP A 104 20.44 -13.41 10.84
N GLN A 105 19.99 -12.72 9.79
CA GLN A 105 20.89 -12.26 8.73
C GLN A 105 21.90 -11.22 9.23
N PHE A 106 21.45 -10.30 10.10
CA PHE A 106 22.32 -9.34 10.77
C PHE A 106 23.37 -10.03 11.63
N GLU A 107 22.99 -11.03 12.41
CA GLU A 107 23.91 -11.78 13.27
C GLU A 107 25.05 -12.48 12.49
N LYS A 108 24.79 -12.84 11.23
CA LYS A 108 25.75 -13.44 10.30
C LYS A 108 26.58 -12.41 9.53
N SER A 109 26.37 -11.12 9.74
CA SER A 109 27.04 -10.03 9.06
C SER A 109 28.09 -9.33 9.96
N ASP A 110 28.88 -8.42 9.38
CA ASP A 110 29.85 -7.62 10.15
C ASP A 110 29.14 -6.51 10.96
N ARG A 111 29.18 -6.61 12.28
CA ARG A 111 28.38 -5.80 13.21
C ARG A 111 28.99 -4.44 13.59
N ARG A 112 30.04 -3.97 12.90
CA ARG A 112 30.88 -2.83 13.34
C ARG A 112 30.14 -1.53 13.59
N HIS A 113 29.01 -1.30 12.94
CA HIS A 113 28.28 -0.01 12.96
C HIS A 113 27.01 -0.02 13.82
N VAL A 114 26.77 -1.07 14.59
CA VAL A 114 25.56 -1.19 15.44
C VAL A 114 25.96 -1.34 16.90
N SER A 115 25.29 -0.57 17.78
CA SER A 115 25.54 -0.63 19.22
C SER A 115 25.27 -2.02 19.78
N PRO A 116 26.22 -2.64 20.51
CA PRO A 116 26.06 -3.95 21.14
C PRO A 116 24.84 -4.02 22.08
N ASP A 117 24.55 -2.93 22.81
CA ASP A 117 23.45 -2.87 23.76
C ASP A 117 22.09 -2.94 23.06
N LEU A 118 21.95 -2.22 21.91
CA LEU A 118 20.73 -2.27 21.09
C LEU A 118 20.53 -3.65 20.47
N VAL A 119 21.61 -4.30 20.03
CA VAL A 119 21.58 -5.66 19.50
C VAL A 119 21.12 -6.65 20.58
N ALA A 120 21.67 -6.56 21.78
CA ALA A 120 21.30 -7.42 22.90
C ALA A 120 19.83 -7.22 23.28
N LEU A 121 19.38 -5.97 23.33
CA LEU A 121 18.00 -5.62 23.66
C LEU A 121 17.00 -6.18 22.63
N LEU A 122 17.23 -5.93 21.33
CA LEU A 122 16.35 -6.42 20.28
C LEU A 122 16.35 -7.96 20.22
N GLY A 123 17.53 -8.60 20.33
CA GLY A 123 17.64 -10.05 20.37
C GLY A 123 16.91 -10.68 21.56
N GLN A 124 16.95 -10.04 22.73
CA GLN A 124 16.19 -10.50 23.90
C GLN A 124 14.69 -10.34 23.67
N GLN A 125 14.25 -9.20 23.16
CA GLN A 125 12.82 -8.94 22.87
C GLN A 125 12.26 -9.92 21.84
N LEU A 126 13.00 -10.21 20.76
CA LEU A 126 12.60 -11.15 19.73
C LEU A 126 12.51 -12.59 20.29
N ARG A 127 13.50 -13.04 21.07
CA ARG A 127 13.43 -14.35 21.72
C ARG A 127 12.21 -14.45 22.64
N GLN A 128 12.02 -13.51 23.54
CA GLN A 128 10.85 -13.49 24.44
C GLN A 128 9.51 -13.45 23.69
N ALA A 129 9.45 -12.74 22.56
CA ALA A 129 8.25 -12.66 21.75
C ALA A 129 7.96 -13.95 20.95
N LEU A 130 9.00 -14.67 20.52
CA LEU A 130 8.89 -15.94 19.79
C LEU A 130 8.69 -17.14 20.72
N GLU A 131 9.25 -17.09 21.92
CA GLU A 131 9.09 -18.14 22.97
C GLU A 131 7.76 -18.08 23.72
N LYS A 132 6.84 -17.18 23.33
CA LYS A 132 5.54 -17.09 23.99
C LYS A 132 4.86 -18.44 23.98
N PRO A 133 4.42 -18.93 25.16
CA PRO A 133 3.71 -20.22 25.28
C PRO A 133 2.47 -20.21 24.38
N MET A 134 2.11 -21.38 23.86
CA MET A 134 0.89 -21.58 23.07
C MET A 134 -0.28 -20.89 23.75
N PRO A 135 -1.11 -20.13 23.02
CA PRO A 135 -2.22 -19.39 23.61
C PRO A 135 -3.14 -20.34 24.38
N GLN A 136 -3.23 -20.14 25.68
CA GLN A 136 -3.97 -21.03 26.59
C GLN A 136 -5.45 -20.66 26.68
N THR A 137 -5.74 -19.36 26.66
CA THR A 137 -7.12 -18.87 26.77
C THR A 137 -7.80 -18.73 25.40
N ARG A 138 -9.15 -18.88 25.38
CA ARG A 138 -9.96 -18.64 24.16
C ARG A 138 -9.67 -17.25 23.56
N ARG A 139 -9.49 -16.23 24.43
CA ARG A 139 -9.20 -14.85 24.01
C ARG A 139 -7.84 -14.72 23.33
N GLU A 140 -6.80 -15.38 23.85
CA GLU A 140 -5.46 -15.38 23.25
C GLU A 140 -5.44 -16.12 21.91
N ARG A 141 -6.13 -17.26 21.80
CA ARG A 141 -6.30 -18.00 20.54
C ARG A 141 -7.02 -17.15 19.51
N ALA A 142 -8.08 -16.44 19.90
CA ALA A 142 -8.80 -15.52 19.01
C ALA A 142 -7.90 -14.37 18.52
N LYS A 143 -7.04 -13.78 19.38
CA LYS A 143 -6.07 -12.75 18.97
C LYS A 143 -5.00 -13.30 18.03
N ALA A 144 -4.53 -14.52 18.23
CA ALA A 144 -3.56 -15.17 17.34
C ALA A 144 -4.16 -15.41 15.95
N LEU A 145 -5.41 -15.88 15.88
CA LEU A 145 -6.12 -16.04 14.62
C LEU A 145 -6.42 -14.71 13.94
N GLU A 146 -6.78 -13.66 14.69
CA GLU A 146 -6.98 -12.32 14.16
C GLU A 146 -5.70 -11.81 13.47
N ARG A 147 -4.54 -11.87 14.12
CA ARG A 147 -3.25 -11.50 13.51
C ARG A 147 -2.98 -12.28 12.23
N ARG A 148 -3.18 -13.61 12.28
CA ARG A 148 -2.98 -14.47 11.10
C ARG A 148 -3.96 -14.15 9.97
N ALA A 149 -5.19 -13.73 10.28
CA ALA A 149 -6.17 -13.30 9.28
C ALA A 149 -5.75 -11.97 8.65
N VAL A 150 -5.25 -11.00 9.43
CA VAL A 150 -4.72 -9.74 8.93
C VAL A 150 -3.51 -9.98 8.00
N GLU A 151 -2.56 -10.82 8.40
CA GLU A 151 -1.41 -11.20 7.56
C GLU A 151 -1.87 -11.84 6.22
N ARG A 152 -2.90 -12.69 6.27
CA ARG A 152 -3.49 -13.29 5.07
C ARG A 152 -4.18 -12.26 4.19
N LEU A 153 -4.90 -11.32 4.79
CA LEU A 153 -5.58 -10.26 4.07
C LEU A 153 -4.56 -9.33 3.38
N GLN A 154 -3.53 -8.91 4.09
CA GLN A 154 -2.43 -8.12 3.54
C GLN A 154 -1.69 -8.83 2.41
N GLY A 155 -1.55 -10.15 2.51
CA GLY A 155 -1.00 -10.97 1.44
C GLY A 155 -2.02 -11.35 0.35
N GLY A 156 -3.21 -10.72 0.25
CA GLY A 156 -4.21 -10.98 -0.79
C GLY A 156 -4.99 -12.30 -0.64
N ARG A 157 -4.80 -13.07 0.44
CA ARG A 157 -5.50 -14.35 0.69
C ARG A 157 -6.86 -14.13 1.36
N VAL A 158 -7.77 -13.42 0.68
CA VAL A 158 -9.02 -12.92 1.27
C VAL A 158 -9.92 -14.05 1.76
N TYR A 159 -10.10 -15.13 0.98
CA TYR A 159 -10.87 -16.30 1.41
C TYR A 159 -10.28 -16.97 2.65
N ALA A 160 -8.96 -17.13 2.69
CA ALA A 160 -8.29 -17.72 3.84
C ALA A 160 -8.34 -16.79 5.06
N ALA A 161 -8.25 -15.47 4.86
CA ALA A 161 -8.43 -14.46 5.88
C ALA A 161 -9.85 -14.53 6.47
N ARG A 162 -10.89 -14.50 5.61
CA ARG A 162 -12.30 -14.65 6.02
C ARG A 162 -12.53 -15.88 6.87
N ARG A 163 -12.11 -17.06 6.40
CA ARG A 163 -12.29 -18.32 7.15
C ARG A 163 -11.59 -18.29 8.51
N THR A 164 -10.39 -17.70 8.56
CA THR A 164 -9.66 -17.56 9.83
C THR A 164 -10.33 -16.58 10.77
N MET A 165 -10.92 -15.50 10.22
CA MET A 165 -11.63 -14.51 11.01
C MET A 165 -12.93 -15.07 11.61
N LEU A 166 -13.68 -15.90 10.87
CA LEU A 166 -14.84 -16.64 11.40
C LEU A 166 -14.44 -17.49 12.59
N HIS A 167 -13.36 -18.28 12.50
CA HIS A 167 -12.86 -19.04 13.64
C HIS A 167 -12.44 -18.16 14.83
N ALA A 168 -11.89 -16.97 14.57
CA ALA A 168 -11.53 -16.06 15.64
C ALA A 168 -12.77 -15.49 16.36
N ILE A 169 -13.84 -15.23 15.61
CA ILE A 169 -15.12 -14.74 16.13
C ILE A 169 -15.82 -15.83 16.96
N ASP A 170 -15.83 -17.08 16.50
CA ASP A 170 -16.37 -18.23 17.24
C ASP A 170 -15.70 -18.41 18.63
N LEU A 171 -14.42 -18.08 18.74
CA LEU A 171 -13.70 -18.12 20.01
C LEU A 171 -14.00 -16.91 20.88
N TRP A 172 -14.03 -15.73 20.30
CA TRP A 172 -14.24 -14.45 21.00
C TRP A 172 -14.67 -13.37 20.03
N GLU A 173 -15.93 -13.03 20.02
CA GLU A 173 -16.49 -11.94 19.22
C GLU A 173 -16.08 -10.57 19.77
N ASN A 174 -15.77 -9.64 18.88
CA ASN A 174 -15.61 -8.22 19.17
C ASN A 174 -15.77 -7.36 17.89
N ALA A 175 -15.97 -6.05 18.08
CA ALA A 175 -16.17 -5.11 16.98
C ALA A 175 -15.01 -5.14 15.93
N GLN A 176 -13.76 -5.29 16.36
CA GLN A 176 -12.61 -5.32 15.45
C GLN A 176 -12.64 -6.51 14.51
N ARG A 177 -12.98 -7.69 15.01
CA ARG A 177 -13.05 -8.92 14.20
C ARG A 177 -14.20 -8.88 13.22
N LEU A 178 -15.35 -8.41 13.67
CA LEU A 178 -16.50 -8.19 12.79
C LEU A 178 -16.19 -7.15 11.70
N THR A 179 -15.49 -6.05 12.04
CA THR A 179 -15.02 -5.06 11.06
C THR A 179 -14.09 -5.68 10.02
N LEU A 180 -13.11 -6.50 10.44
CA LEU A 180 -12.20 -7.18 9.53
C LEU A 180 -12.91 -8.26 8.69
N LEU A 181 -13.90 -8.96 9.26
CA LEU A 181 -14.73 -9.91 8.52
C LEU A 181 -15.56 -9.19 7.44
N ALA A 182 -16.23 -8.09 7.80
CA ALA A 182 -16.99 -7.27 6.85
C ALA A 182 -16.10 -6.74 5.71
N CYS A 183 -14.86 -6.34 6.02
CA CYS A 183 -13.88 -5.95 5.01
C CYS A 183 -13.54 -7.11 4.06
N CYS A 184 -13.31 -8.32 4.57
CA CYS A 184 -13.07 -9.50 3.73
C CYS A 184 -14.28 -9.80 2.83
N GLU A 185 -15.49 -9.71 3.37
CA GLU A 185 -16.73 -10.01 2.65
C GLU A 185 -17.03 -8.95 1.59
N LEU A 186 -16.78 -7.67 1.88
CA LEU A 186 -16.85 -6.60 0.91
C LEU A 186 -15.92 -6.84 -0.28
N ILE A 187 -14.65 -7.19 -0.02
CA ILE A 187 -13.68 -7.52 -1.07
C ILE A 187 -14.14 -8.74 -1.89
N LEU A 188 -14.78 -9.71 -1.26
CA LEU A 188 -15.32 -10.90 -1.94
C LEU A 188 -16.66 -10.67 -2.66
N GLY A 189 -17.21 -9.44 -2.60
CA GLY A 189 -18.50 -9.11 -3.20
C GLY A 189 -19.72 -9.69 -2.47
N ARG A 190 -19.55 -10.14 -1.22
CA ARG A 190 -20.63 -10.67 -0.37
C ARG A 190 -21.30 -9.54 0.40
N LEU A 191 -22.08 -8.71 -0.30
CA LEU A 191 -22.56 -7.43 0.21
C LEU A 191 -23.51 -7.58 1.39
N ASP A 192 -24.40 -8.57 1.39
CA ASP A 192 -25.39 -8.77 2.46
C ASP A 192 -24.72 -9.20 3.77
N GLU A 193 -23.77 -10.14 3.68
CA GLU A 193 -22.98 -10.57 4.85
C GLU A 193 -22.08 -9.44 5.35
N ALA A 194 -21.45 -8.68 4.44
CA ALA A 194 -20.62 -7.54 4.78
C ALA A 194 -21.44 -6.47 5.52
N GLN A 195 -22.65 -6.17 5.08
CA GLN A 195 -23.56 -5.22 5.73
C GLN A 195 -23.94 -5.71 7.13
N THR A 196 -24.34 -6.97 7.26
CA THR A 196 -24.72 -7.55 8.53
C THR A 196 -23.59 -7.44 9.56
N HIS A 197 -22.37 -7.84 9.19
CA HIS A 197 -21.23 -7.81 10.11
C HIS A 197 -20.73 -6.40 10.39
N ALA A 198 -20.78 -5.47 9.40
CA ALA A 198 -20.43 -4.07 9.62
C ALA A 198 -21.40 -3.36 10.58
N GLU A 199 -22.69 -3.61 10.47
CA GLU A 199 -23.71 -3.09 11.38
C GLU A 199 -23.56 -3.66 12.80
N GLN A 200 -23.32 -4.97 12.93
CA GLN A 200 -23.00 -5.60 14.22
C GLN A 200 -21.73 -5.00 14.85
N ALA A 201 -20.68 -4.80 14.05
CA ALA A 201 -19.45 -4.16 14.52
C ALA A 201 -19.71 -2.72 15.01
N HIS A 202 -20.52 -1.97 14.27
CA HIS A 202 -20.92 -0.61 14.64
C HIS A 202 -21.76 -0.59 15.93
N ALA A 203 -22.67 -1.52 16.10
CA ALA A 203 -23.47 -1.64 17.33
C ALA A 203 -22.59 -1.90 18.56
N LEU A 204 -21.53 -2.72 18.43
CA LEU A 204 -20.57 -3.00 19.51
C LEU A 204 -19.60 -1.85 19.77
N ALA A 205 -19.25 -1.04 18.78
CA ALA A 205 -18.29 0.06 18.90
C ALA A 205 -18.65 1.26 18.03
N PRO A 206 -19.71 2.01 18.37
CA PRO A 206 -20.26 3.07 17.50
C PRO A 206 -19.34 4.30 17.34
N ALA A 207 -18.35 4.45 18.21
CA ALA A 207 -17.38 5.56 18.14
C ALA A 207 -16.06 5.20 17.45
N ARG A 208 -15.86 3.93 17.06
CA ARG A 208 -14.59 3.48 16.49
C ARG A 208 -14.49 3.86 15.02
N VAL A 209 -13.50 4.71 14.69
CA VAL A 209 -13.32 5.27 13.34
C VAL A 209 -13.16 4.19 12.29
N GLN A 210 -12.34 3.17 12.54
CA GLN A 210 -12.13 2.07 11.59
C GLN A 210 -13.42 1.31 11.26
N THR A 211 -14.27 1.07 12.27
CA THR A 211 -15.58 0.42 12.07
C THR A 211 -16.51 1.31 11.25
N LEU A 212 -16.52 2.62 11.52
CA LEU A 212 -17.28 3.59 10.73
C LEU A 212 -16.82 3.62 9.27
N CYS A 213 -15.50 3.60 9.00
CA CYS A 213 -14.96 3.59 7.65
C CYS A 213 -15.43 2.35 6.86
N VAL A 214 -15.31 1.15 7.44
CA VAL A 214 -15.79 -0.07 6.77
C VAL A 214 -17.31 -0.06 6.56
N LEU A 215 -18.07 0.45 7.52
CA LEU A 215 -19.53 0.61 7.34
C LEU A 215 -19.86 1.59 6.21
N VAL A 216 -19.09 2.68 6.07
CA VAL A 216 -19.22 3.64 4.95
C VAL A 216 -18.99 2.92 3.62
N ASP A 217 -17.91 2.14 3.49
CA ASP A 217 -17.61 1.38 2.28
C ASP A 217 -18.73 0.42 1.90
N VAL A 218 -19.25 -0.33 2.89
CA VAL A 218 -20.35 -1.29 2.68
C VAL A 218 -21.63 -0.58 2.27
N LEU A 219 -21.98 0.54 2.93
CA LEU A 219 -23.19 1.30 2.60
C LEU A 219 -23.12 1.92 1.20
N TYR A 220 -21.95 2.37 0.74
CA TYR A 220 -21.78 2.81 -0.65
C TYR A 220 -21.92 1.64 -1.62
N ALA A 221 -21.32 0.49 -1.32
CA ALA A 221 -21.42 -0.71 -2.17
C ALA A 221 -22.84 -1.26 -2.28
N THR A 222 -23.65 -1.11 -1.23
CA THR A 222 -25.08 -1.50 -1.21
C THR A 222 -26.04 -0.40 -1.72
N GLY A 223 -25.50 0.74 -2.19
CA GLY A 223 -26.29 1.85 -2.73
C GLY A 223 -26.92 2.78 -1.70
N ASN A 224 -26.67 2.57 -0.41
CA ASN A 224 -27.22 3.39 0.70
C ASN A 224 -26.41 4.68 0.91
N THR A 225 -26.23 5.47 -0.15
CA THR A 225 -25.32 6.63 -0.21
C THR A 225 -25.59 7.70 0.84
N GLU A 226 -26.84 7.99 1.15
CA GLU A 226 -27.20 9.00 2.16
C GLU A 226 -26.81 8.57 3.58
N GLN A 227 -27.00 7.29 3.89
CA GLN A 227 -26.57 6.75 5.18
C GLN A 227 -25.03 6.70 5.25
N ALA A 228 -24.37 6.31 4.16
CA ALA A 228 -22.91 6.31 4.06
C ALA A 228 -22.34 7.70 4.35
N ARG A 229 -22.86 8.77 3.74
CA ARG A 229 -22.41 10.14 4.01
C ARG A 229 -22.60 10.55 5.47
N ARG A 230 -23.71 10.17 6.11
CA ARG A 230 -23.92 10.43 7.54
C ARG A 230 -22.85 9.72 8.39
N MET A 231 -22.56 8.44 8.11
CA MET A 231 -21.51 7.69 8.83
C MET A 231 -20.13 8.29 8.59
N LEU A 232 -19.82 8.72 7.37
CA LEU A 232 -18.58 9.42 7.05
C LEU A 232 -18.42 10.72 7.86
N HIS A 233 -19.48 11.52 7.98
CA HIS A 233 -19.46 12.72 8.82
C HIS A 233 -19.21 12.38 10.31
N ILE A 234 -19.81 11.31 10.81
CA ILE A 234 -19.55 10.85 12.19
C ILE A 234 -18.09 10.42 12.33
N ALA A 235 -17.54 9.69 11.36
CA ALA A 235 -16.13 9.29 11.36
C ALA A 235 -15.19 10.50 11.41
N VAL A 236 -15.47 11.57 10.64
CA VAL A 236 -14.73 12.84 10.69
C VAL A 236 -14.72 13.45 12.08
N LEU A 237 -15.86 13.47 12.76
CA LEU A 237 -15.99 14.05 14.10
C LEU A 237 -15.28 13.21 15.18
N ARG A 238 -15.15 11.91 14.94
CA ARG A 238 -14.52 10.96 15.88
C ARG A 238 -13.02 10.82 15.70
N ALA A 239 -12.50 11.08 14.49
CA ALA A 239 -11.08 10.94 14.15
C ALA A 239 -10.22 11.97 14.92
N GLN A 240 -9.42 11.49 15.87
CA GLN A 240 -8.57 12.33 16.73
C GLN A 240 -7.09 12.19 16.37
N SER A 241 -6.62 10.96 16.11
CA SER A 241 -5.24 10.70 15.74
C SER A 241 -4.95 11.06 14.27
N VAL A 242 -3.66 11.12 13.92
CA VAL A 242 -3.20 11.34 12.53
C VAL A 242 -3.67 10.19 11.64
N ASP A 243 -3.50 8.95 12.12
CA ASP A 243 -3.89 7.75 11.38
C ASP A 243 -5.39 7.66 11.13
N GLU A 244 -6.20 7.96 12.16
CA GLU A 244 -7.66 7.98 12.00
C GLU A 244 -8.10 9.03 10.98
N ARG A 245 -7.50 10.21 11.00
CA ARG A 245 -7.78 11.27 10.02
C ARG A 245 -7.35 10.89 8.61
N LEU A 246 -6.21 10.20 8.49
CA LEU A 246 -5.76 9.66 7.22
C LEU A 246 -6.77 8.62 6.69
N ASN A 247 -7.20 7.68 7.52
CA ASN A 247 -8.19 6.67 7.14
C ASN A 247 -9.49 7.31 6.66
N VAL A 248 -10.03 8.29 7.40
CA VAL A 248 -11.25 9.01 6.97
C VAL A 248 -11.02 9.81 5.69
N ALA A 249 -9.82 10.38 5.48
CA ALA A 249 -9.48 11.07 4.25
C ALA A 249 -9.42 10.12 3.05
N VAL A 250 -8.90 8.90 3.25
CA VAL A 250 -8.92 7.82 2.23
C VAL A 250 -10.36 7.48 1.86
N GLU A 251 -11.21 7.24 2.86
CA GLU A 251 -12.62 6.91 2.61
C GLU A 251 -13.36 8.05 1.88
N SER A 252 -13.12 9.30 2.30
CA SER A 252 -13.75 10.46 1.60
C SER A 252 -13.27 10.57 0.15
N ALA A 253 -12.01 10.26 -0.14
CA ALA A 253 -11.47 10.26 -1.49
C ALA A 253 -12.07 9.13 -2.34
N LYS A 254 -12.17 7.91 -1.82
CA LYS A 254 -12.80 6.78 -2.52
C LYS A 254 -14.22 7.13 -3.00
N HIS A 255 -14.99 7.75 -2.14
CA HIS A 255 -16.42 8.00 -2.39
C HIS A 255 -16.74 9.37 -2.98
N GLY A 256 -15.76 10.07 -3.50
CA GLY A 256 -16.04 11.27 -4.27
C GLY A 256 -16.15 12.56 -3.47
N GLU A 257 -15.89 12.53 -2.19
CA GLU A 257 -16.00 13.69 -1.32
C GLU A 257 -14.73 14.54 -1.33
N ASP A 258 -14.27 15.01 -2.53
CA ASP A 258 -13.00 15.71 -2.70
C ASP A 258 -12.88 16.96 -1.84
N GLY A 259 -13.95 17.70 -1.67
CA GLY A 259 -13.97 18.87 -0.79
C GLY A 259 -13.67 18.51 0.67
N LEU A 260 -14.21 17.39 1.14
CA LEU A 260 -13.93 16.85 2.47
C LEU A 260 -12.49 16.35 2.57
N THR A 261 -12.03 15.61 1.57
CA THR A 261 -10.64 15.14 1.44
C THR A 261 -9.64 16.29 1.56
N LEU A 262 -9.89 17.43 0.90
CA LEU A 262 -9.03 18.61 1.00
C LEU A 262 -9.01 19.21 2.41
N ARG A 263 -10.15 19.25 3.11
CA ARG A 263 -10.21 19.75 4.49
C ARG A 263 -9.43 18.85 5.44
N LEU A 264 -9.64 17.53 5.34
CA LEU A 264 -8.98 16.52 6.17
C LEU A 264 -7.46 16.50 5.95
N THR A 265 -7.03 16.44 4.70
CA THR A 265 -5.60 16.43 4.35
C THR A 265 -4.91 17.74 4.71
N ARG A 266 -5.58 18.90 4.65
CA ARG A 266 -5.03 20.16 5.16
C ARG A 266 -4.75 20.11 6.67
N SER A 267 -5.68 19.55 7.43
CA SER A 267 -5.50 19.39 8.88
C SER A 267 -4.42 18.38 9.23
N LEU A 268 -4.38 17.27 8.49
CA LEU A 268 -3.39 16.22 8.62
C LEU A 268 -1.97 16.74 8.37
N LEU A 269 -1.74 17.38 7.21
CA LEU A 269 -0.43 17.88 6.77
C LEU A 269 0.11 19.05 7.61
N ARG A 270 -0.72 19.67 8.44
CA ARG A 270 -0.23 20.63 9.46
C ARG A 270 0.41 19.92 10.65
N ARG A 271 -0.01 18.69 10.98
CA ARG A 271 0.50 17.91 12.09
C ARG A 271 1.65 17.01 11.66
N ASP A 272 1.51 16.46 10.48
CA ASP A 272 2.50 15.61 9.83
C ASP A 272 2.78 16.13 8.40
N PRO A 273 3.75 17.04 8.23
CA PRO A 273 4.08 17.66 6.95
C PRO A 273 4.68 16.70 5.93
N TYR A 274 5.11 15.52 6.35
CA TYR A 274 5.74 14.49 5.52
C TYR A 274 4.85 13.26 5.31
N CYS A 275 3.59 13.30 5.70
CA CYS A 275 2.62 12.28 5.35
C CYS A 275 2.42 12.23 3.82
N MET A 276 3.24 11.43 3.13
CA MET A 276 3.24 11.30 1.66
C MET A 276 1.88 10.86 1.13
N ARG A 277 1.25 9.93 1.83
CA ARG A 277 -0.11 9.46 1.50
C ARG A 277 -1.15 10.58 1.61
N GLY A 278 -1.05 11.42 2.64
CA GLY A 278 -1.90 12.61 2.79
C GLY A 278 -1.65 13.64 1.69
N MET A 279 -0.40 13.83 1.25
CA MET A 279 -0.07 14.70 0.11
C MET A 279 -0.63 14.12 -1.20
N MET A 280 -0.48 12.82 -1.44
CA MET A 280 -1.03 12.15 -2.63
C MET A 280 -2.55 12.32 -2.71
N LEU A 281 -3.28 12.01 -1.61
CA LEU A 281 -4.72 12.24 -1.52
C LEU A 281 -5.12 13.68 -1.83
N ARG A 282 -4.36 14.63 -1.28
CA ARG A 282 -4.60 16.05 -1.54
C ARG A 282 -4.39 16.41 -3.01
N GLY A 283 -3.31 15.90 -3.61
CA GLY A 283 -3.02 16.10 -5.03
C GLY A 283 -4.12 15.54 -5.92
N CYS A 284 -4.54 14.30 -5.68
CA CYS A 284 -5.66 13.66 -6.41
C CYS A 284 -6.96 14.45 -6.29
N ALA A 285 -7.34 14.85 -5.08
CA ALA A 285 -8.55 15.64 -4.86
C ALA A 285 -8.50 17.01 -5.57
N LEU A 286 -7.32 17.65 -5.61
CA LEU A 286 -7.13 18.90 -6.36
C LEU A 286 -7.26 18.69 -7.87
N MET A 287 -6.73 17.60 -8.42
CA MET A 287 -6.89 17.22 -9.84
C MET A 287 -8.36 16.98 -10.18
N ASN A 288 -9.07 16.21 -9.35
CA ASN A 288 -10.50 15.93 -9.52
C ASN A 288 -11.34 17.23 -9.54
N LEU A 289 -10.95 18.20 -8.73
CA LEU A 289 -11.58 19.54 -8.67
C LEU A 289 -11.04 20.54 -9.71
N ARG A 290 -10.18 20.10 -10.64
CA ARG A 290 -9.52 20.92 -11.68
C ARG A 290 -8.71 22.10 -11.13
N ARG A 291 -8.18 21.99 -9.91
CA ARG A 291 -7.31 22.98 -9.26
C ARG A 291 -5.85 22.67 -9.59
N PHE A 292 -5.49 22.75 -10.87
CA PHE A 292 -4.22 22.26 -11.41
C PHE A 292 -2.98 22.95 -10.82
N ASP A 293 -2.99 24.26 -10.60
CA ASP A 293 -1.87 25.00 -10.01
C ASP A 293 -1.54 24.54 -8.59
N GLU A 294 -2.56 24.20 -7.80
CA GLU A 294 -2.36 23.69 -6.45
C GLU A 294 -1.92 22.22 -6.48
N ALA A 295 -2.50 21.42 -7.36
CA ALA A 295 -2.09 20.03 -7.58
C ALA A 295 -0.62 19.95 -8.01
N LYS A 296 -0.20 20.80 -8.97
CA LYS A 296 1.19 20.92 -9.42
C LYS A 296 2.16 21.18 -8.27
N ARG A 297 1.81 22.08 -7.33
CA ARG A 297 2.66 22.35 -6.16
C ARG A 297 2.79 21.14 -5.24
N VAL A 298 1.69 20.41 -5.02
CA VAL A 298 1.68 19.21 -4.17
C VAL A 298 2.46 18.07 -4.82
N PHE A 299 2.19 17.75 -6.09
CA PHE A 299 2.90 16.69 -6.81
C PHE A 299 4.36 17.06 -7.08
N GLY A 300 4.66 18.34 -7.31
CA GLY A 300 6.05 18.81 -7.44
C GLY A 300 6.87 18.55 -6.18
N ARG A 301 6.28 18.76 -5.00
CA ARG A 301 6.91 18.37 -3.73
C ARG A 301 7.05 16.86 -3.59
N LEU A 302 6.01 16.10 -3.94
CA LEU A 302 6.09 14.63 -3.91
C LEU A 302 7.18 14.08 -4.84
N CYS A 303 7.37 14.64 -6.04
CA CYS A 303 8.46 14.25 -6.93
C CYS A 303 9.85 14.51 -6.35
N VAL A 304 10.01 15.51 -5.49
CA VAL A 304 11.25 15.73 -4.76
C VAL A 304 11.45 14.68 -3.67
N LEU A 305 10.39 14.36 -2.94
CA LEU A 305 10.41 13.39 -1.84
C LEU A 305 10.47 11.94 -2.33
N LEU A 306 9.82 11.64 -3.47
CA LEU A 306 9.73 10.32 -4.11
C LEU A 306 10.21 10.40 -5.57
N PRO A 307 11.51 10.59 -5.81
CA PRO A 307 12.03 10.86 -7.16
C PRO A 307 11.90 9.66 -8.11
N GLU A 308 11.71 8.45 -7.60
CA GLU A 308 11.55 7.23 -8.40
C GLU A 308 10.07 6.85 -8.60
N ASP A 309 9.14 7.55 -7.97
CA ASP A 309 7.72 7.24 -8.08
C ASP A 309 7.15 7.77 -9.41
N MET A 310 6.97 6.86 -10.35
CA MET A 310 6.45 7.17 -11.68
C MET A 310 5.02 7.72 -11.65
N VAL A 311 4.22 7.34 -10.64
CA VAL A 311 2.84 7.84 -10.48
C VAL A 311 2.85 9.31 -10.09
N CYS A 312 3.71 9.68 -9.13
CA CYS A 312 3.91 11.09 -8.76
C CYS A 312 4.38 11.93 -9.94
N GLN A 313 5.33 11.41 -10.74
CA GLN A 313 5.83 12.09 -11.94
C GLN A 313 4.75 12.27 -13.00
N ALA A 314 3.95 11.23 -13.26
CA ALA A 314 2.84 11.28 -14.21
C ALA A 314 1.78 12.30 -13.76
N TYR A 315 1.36 12.28 -12.50
CA TYR A 315 0.39 13.24 -11.98
C TYR A 315 0.92 14.67 -11.94
N TYR A 316 2.22 14.85 -11.68
CA TYR A 316 2.85 16.16 -11.80
C TYR A 316 2.82 16.67 -13.24
N ALA A 317 3.12 15.81 -14.23
CA ALA A 317 3.06 16.17 -15.65
C ALA A 317 1.63 16.53 -16.08
N MET A 318 0.63 15.75 -15.66
CA MET A 318 -0.79 16.05 -15.92
C MET A 318 -1.20 17.41 -15.31
N ALA A 319 -0.84 17.66 -14.04
CA ALA A 319 -1.15 18.93 -13.37
C ALA A 319 -0.45 20.12 -14.03
N ARG A 320 0.81 19.93 -14.49
CA ARG A 320 1.59 20.95 -15.19
C ARG A 320 0.97 21.33 -16.54
N ASN A 321 0.42 20.35 -17.24
CA ASN A 321 -0.18 20.53 -18.57
C ASN A 321 -1.69 20.86 -18.47
N GLU A 322 -2.24 21.04 -17.27
CA GLU A 322 -3.66 21.27 -16.99
C GLU A 322 -4.57 20.18 -17.60
N GLN A 323 -4.03 18.99 -17.74
CA GLN A 323 -4.71 17.84 -18.32
C GLN A 323 -5.63 17.20 -17.27
N PRO A 324 -6.96 17.22 -17.45
CA PRO A 324 -7.86 16.53 -16.54
C PRO A 324 -7.62 15.01 -16.64
N PRO A 325 -7.76 14.28 -15.53
CA PRO A 325 -7.74 12.83 -15.59
C PRO A 325 -8.93 12.29 -16.38
N GLU A 326 -8.74 11.20 -17.12
CA GLU A 326 -9.83 10.54 -17.87
C GLU A 326 -10.91 9.97 -16.96
N GLY A 327 -10.54 9.65 -15.72
CA GLY A 327 -11.44 9.23 -14.66
C GLY A 327 -11.11 9.94 -13.36
N ARG A 328 -11.81 9.56 -12.28
CA ARG A 328 -11.52 10.10 -10.97
C ARG A 328 -10.22 9.53 -10.42
N LEU A 329 -9.31 10.38 -9.97
CA LEU A 329 -8.13 9.93 -9.24
C LEU A 329 -8.51 9.58 -7.80
N THR A 330 -8.22 8.36 -7.40
CA THR A 330 -8.40 7.87 -6.03
C THR A 330 -7.13 7.15 -5.58
N LEU A 331 -6.93 7.01 -4.26
CA LEU A 331 -5.95 6.07 -3.73
C LEU A 331 -6.64 4.72 -3.54
N GLY A 332 -6.11 3.70 -4.18
CA GLY A 332 -6.55 2.33 -3.99
C GLY A 332 -6.25 1.78 -2.62
N LEU A 333 -6.83 0.61 -2.35
CA LEU A 333 -6.46 -0.18 -1.18
C LEU A 333 -4.96 -0.50 -1.26
N ASP A 334 -4.20 -0.10 -0.23
CA ASP A 334 -2.76 -0.34 -0.17
C ASP A 334 -2.46 -1.77 0.22
N VAL A 335 -2.39 -2.62 -0.78
CA VAL A 335 -1.40 -3.69 -0.70
C VAL A 335 -0.20 -3.18 -1.47
N PRO A 336 0.99 -3.22 -0.89
CA PRO A 336 2.18 -2.85 -1.61
C PRO A 336 2.24 -3.70 -2.89
N LEU A 337 2.15 -3.05 -4.05
CA LEU A 337 2.18 -3.73 -5.36
C LEU A 337 3.41 -4.65 -5.44
N GLU A 338 4.53 -4.23 -4.88
CA GLU A 338 5.76 -5.01 -4.79
C GLU A 338 5.57 -6.32 -4.00
N GLU A 339 4.81 -6.31 -2.92
CA GLU A 339 4.53 -7.53 -2.15
C GLU A 339 3.57 -8.47 -2.90
N ALA A 340 2.57 -7.91 -3.58
CA ALA A 340 1.67 -8.67 -4.44
C ALA A 340 2.43 -9.31 -5.62
N VAL A 341 3.32 -8.55 -6.29
CA VAL A 341 4.18 -9.05 -7.37
C VAL A 341 5.13 -10.15 -6.87
N ASN A 342 5.84 -9.90 -5.78
CA ASN A 342 6.78 -10.86 -5.20
C ASN A 342 6.05 -12.14 -4.78
N ARG A 343 4.82 -12.03 -4.33
CA ARG A 343 4.00 -13.19 -3.98
C ARG A 343 3.55 -13.94 -5.23
N ALA A 344 3.06 -13.24 -6.25
CA ALA A 344 2.67 -13.84 -7.53
C ALA A 344 3.85 -14.61 -8.13
N MET A 345 5.04 -14.04 -8.16
CA MET A 345 6.24 -14.70 -8.65
C MET A 345 6.61 -15.94 -7.86
N ARG A 346 6.45 -15.92 -6.52
CA ARG A 346 6.67 -17.13 -5.70
C ARG A 346 5.65 -18.22 -5.99
N ILE A 347 4.38 -17.86 -6.15
CA ILE A 347 3.32 -18.82 -6.48
C ILE A 347 3.59 -19.45 -7.85
N ILE A 348 3.90 -18.63 -8.87
CA ILE A 348 4.24 -19.10 -10.23
C ILE A 348 5.43 -20.06 -10.17
N SER A 349 6.48 -19.71 -9.43
CA SER A 349 7.66 -20.57 -9.29
C SER A 349 7.33 -21.90 -8.60
N ALA A 350 6.38 -21.91 -7.66
CA ALA A 350 5.96 -23.11 -6.95
C ALA A 350 4.90 -23.95 -7.70
N MET A 351 4.26 -23.41 -8.73
CA MET A 351 3.22 -24.11 -9.50
C MET A 351 3.72 -25.38 -10.21
N ALA A 352 5.01 -25.46 -10.49
CA ALA A 352 5.64 -26.67 -11.04
C ALA A 352 5.53 -27.86 -10.10
N GLU A 353 5.54 -27.62 -8.77
CA GLU A 353 5.48 -28.66 -7.74
C GLU A 353 4.06 -28.89 -7.20
N THR A 354 3.26 -27.82 -7.10
CA THR A 354 1.90 -27.84 -6.54
C THR A 354 0.90 -27.05 -7.40
N PRO A 355 0.55 -27.54 -8.60
CA PRO A 355 -0.20 -26.75 -9.58
C PRO A 355 -1.60 -26.32 -9.09
N LEU A 356 -2.38 -27.23 -8.48
CA LEU A 356 -3.75 -26.92 -8.03
C LEU A 356 -3.79 -25.88 -6.91
N GLN A 357 -2.87 -25.94 -5.96
CA GLN A 357 -2.80 -24.96 -4.87
C GLN A 357 -2.31 -23.62 -5.36
N GLY A 358 -1.30 -23.62 -6.23
CA GLY A 358 -0.76 -22.41 -6.85
C GLY A 358 -1.80 -21.68 -7.69
N THR A 359 -2.55 -22.39 -8.52
CA THR A 359 -3.66 -21.86 -9.32
C THR A 359 -4.71 -21.17 -8.46
N ARG A 360 -5.15 -21.83 -7.37
CA ARG A 360 -6.14 -21.26 -6.46
C ARG A 360 -5.64 -19.99 -5.76
N GLU A 361 -4.40 -20.00 -5.25
CA GLU A 361 -3.82 -18.84 -4.59
C GLU A 361 -3.62 -17.65 -5.56
N LEU A 362 -3.26 -17.95 -6.80
CA LEU A 362 -3.08 -16.96 -7.84
C LEU A 362 -4.43 -16.33 -8.25
N TYR A 363 -5.46 -17.15 -8.37
CA TYR A 363 -6.83 -16.71 -8.63
C TYR A 363 -7.33 -15.77 -7.51
N GLU A 364 -7.18 -16.17 -6.24
CA GLU A 364 -7.58 -15.34 -5.10
C GLU A 364 -6.86 -13.98 -5.08
N LEU A 365 -5.56 -13.98 -5.38
CA LEU A 365 -4.74 -12.76 -5.47
C LEU A 365 -5.19 -11.86 -6.62
N SER A 366 -5.46 -12.44 -7.79
CA SER A 366 -5.86 -11.73 -8.99
C SER A 366 -7.25 -11.12 -8.86
N ALA A 367 -8.22 -11.87 -8.33
CA ALA A 367 -9.56 -11.40 -8.05
C ALA A 367 -9.57 -10.25 -7.04
N TRP A 368 -8.72 -10.34 -6.00
CA TRP A 368 -8.51 -9.25 -5.07
C TRP A 368 -7.90 -8.02 -5.75
N ALA A 369 -6.87 -8.19 -6.58
CA ALA A 369 -6.20 -7.11 -7.27
C ALA A 369 -7.13 -6.39 -8.26
N LEU A 370 -7.97 -7.12 -9.01
CA LEU A 370 -8.98 -6.53 -9.90
C LEU A 370 -10.01 -5.69 -9.15
N ARG A 371 -10.53 -6.17 -8.01
CA ARG A 371 -11.48 -5.42 -7.18
C ARG A 371 -10.85 -4.21 -6.49
N SER A 372 -9.57 -4.31 -6.15
CA SER A 372 -8.80 -3.21 -5.57
C SER A 372 -8.36 -2.17 -6.61
N ALA A 373 -8.43 -2.54 -7.89
CA ALA A 373 -7.96 -1.75 -9.03
C ALA A 373 -8.81 -0.51 -9.35
N ILE A 374 -9.94 -0.33 -8.68
CA ILE A 374 -10.74 0.90 -8.75
C ILE A 374 -9.87 2.14 -8.51
N ALA A 375 -8.65 1.96 -8.07
CA ALA A 375 -7.79 3.02 -7.62
C ALA A 375 -6.33 3.00 -8.11
N GLY A 376 -5.92 2.04 -8.91
CA GLY A 376 -4.53 2.04 -9.39
C GLY A 376 -4.32 1.16 -10.63
N THR A 377 -3.95 1.78 -11.72
CA THR A 377 -3.65 1.12 -13.00
C THR A 377 -2.64 -0.03 -12.88
N ASN A 378 -1.63 0.10 -12.01
CA ASN A 378 -0.57 -0.92 -11.89
C ASN A 378 -1.03 -2.21 -11.21
N THR A 379 -1.90 -2.12 -10.20
CA THR A 379 -2.47 -3.31 -9.53
C THR A 379 -3.43 -4.04 -10.44
N ALA A 380 -4.19 -3.29 -11.23
CA ALA A 380 -5.08 -3.83 -12.24
C ALA A 380 -4.32 -4.53 -13.36
N LEU A 381 -3.25 -3.94 -13.86
CA LEU A 381 -2.37 -4.54 -14.86
C LEU A 381 -1.78 -5.86 -14.37
N LEU A 382 -1.31 -5.90 -13.12
CA LEU A 382 -0.82 -7.14 -12.52
C LEU A 382 -1.92 -8.20 -12.44
N ALA A 383 -3.12 -7.83 -11.99
CA ALA A 383 -4.25 -8.75 -11.90
C ALA A 383 -4.58 -9.35 -13.29
N MET A 384 -4.61 -8.51 -14.31
CA MET A 384 -4.85 -8.93 -15.70
C MET A 384 -3.81 -9.93 -16.20
N MET A 385 -2.53 -9.61 -15.99
CA MET A 385 -1.43 -10.52 -16.38
C MET A 385 -1.54 -11.87 -15.68
N LEU A 386 -1.88 -11.86 -14.39
CA LEU A 386 -2.03 -13.08 -13.60
C LEU A 386 -3.23 -13.91 -14.02
N MET A 387 -4.36 -13.26 -14.31
CA MET A 387 -5.59 -13.94 -14.75
C MET A 387 -5.42 -14.51 -16.16
N SER A 388 -4.75 -13.78 -17.07
CA SER A 388 -4.43 -14.28 -18.40
C SER A 388 -3.49 -15.49 -18.37
N ALA A 389 -2.55 -15.52 -17.41
CA ALA A 389 -1.62 -16.65 -17.24
C ALA A 389 -2.27 -17.90 -16.61
N LEU A 390 -3.44 -17.78 -16.01
CA LEU A 390 -4.11 -18.90 -15.33
C LEU A 390 -4.86 -19.82 -16.30
N GLU A 391 -5.30 -19.32 -17.45
CA GLU A 391 -6.03 -20.07 -18.49
C GLU A 391 -7.20 -20.92 -17.94
N THR A 392 -7.82 -20.49 -16.82
CA THR A 392 -8.95 -21.21 -16.21
C THR A 392 -10.28 -20.54 -16.56
N PRO A 393 -11.40 -21.32 -16.65
CA PRO A 393 -12.73 -20.74 -16.90
C PRO A 393 -13.11 -19.66 -15.88
N GLU A 394 -12.79 -19.87 -14.61
CA GLU A 394 -13.10 -18.92 -13.53
C GLU A 394 -12.28 -17.62 -13.65
N ALA A 395 -11.03 -17.71 -14.12
CA ALA A 395 -10.21 -16.54 -14.42
C ALA A 395 -10.80 -15.75 -15.59
N LEU A 396 -11.25 -16.42 -16.63
CA LEU A 396 -11.91 -15.81 -17.77
C LEU A 396 -13.21 -15.09 -17.34
N ASP A 397 -14.04 -15.70 -16.51
CA ASP A 397 -15.26 -15.08 -16.00
C ASP A 397 -14.97 -13.77 -15.25
N VAL A 398 -13.93 -13.74 -14.40
CA VAL A 398 -13.52 -12.51 -13.69
C VAL A 398 -13.05 -11.43 -14.65
N LEU A 399 -12.33 -11.80 -15.73
CA LEU A 399 -11.91 -10.84 -16.75
C LEU A 399 -13.11 -10.28 -17.52
N LEU A 400 -14.07 -11.13 -17.89
CA LEU A 400 -15.29 -10.74 -18.59
C LEU A 400 -16.17 -9.82 -17.71
N ASP A 401 -16.29 -10.12 -16.42
CA ASP A 401 -16.99 -9.27 -15.46
C ASP A 401 -16.32 -7.89 -15.35
N ALA A 402 -14.99 -7.83 -15.32
CA ALA A 402 -14.25 -6.57 -15.29
C ALA A 402 -14.46 -5.71 -16.56
N LEU A 403 -14.70 -6.33 -17.73
CA LEU A 403 -15.02 -5.62 -18.97
C LEU A 403 -16.40 -4.93 -18.93
N THR A 404 -17.34 -5.45 -18.15
CA THR A 404 -18.69 -4.90 -18.00
C THR A 404 -18.84 -4.01 -16.78
N ASP A 405 -17.85 -3.97 -15.88
CA ASP A 405 -17.89 -3.14 -14.68
C ASP A 405 -17.69 -1.65 -15.03
N PRO A 406 -18.67 -0.78 -14.75
CA PRO A 406 -18.55 0.66 -15.01
C PRO A 406 -17.49 1.37 -14.16
N GLN A 407 -16.99 0.73 -13.10
CA GLN A 407 -15.94 1.27 -12.23
C GLN A 407 -14.52 1.02 -12.78
N VAL A 408 -14.36 0.08 -13.71
CA VAL A 408 -13.11 -0.18 -14.40
C VAL A 408 -12.92 0.85 -15.52
N SER A 409 -11.74 1.50 -15.57
CA SER A 409 -11.46 2.51 -16.58
C SER A 409 -11.44 1.93 -18.00
N ASP A 410 -11.88 2.72 -18.98
CA ASP A 410 -11.88 2.30 -20.40
C ASP A 410 -10.48 1.91 -20.91
N ALA A 411 -9.43 2.65 -20.47
CA ALA A 411 -8.05 2.31 -20.79
C ALA A 411 -7.68 0.89 -20.33
N LEU A 412 -8.12 0.50 -19.13
CA LEU A 412 -7.89 -0.83 -18.60
C LEU A 412 -8.70 -1.89 -19.36
N LYS A 413 -9.95 -1.58 -19.72
CA LYS A 413 -10.78 -2.46 -20.55
C LYS A 413 -10.16 -2.71 -21.92
N TYR A 414 -9.58 -1.67 -22.56
CA TYR A 414 -8.85 -1.85 -23.82
C TYR A 414 -7.64 -2.78 -23.69
N MET A 415 -6.89 -2.68 -22.61
CA MET A 415 -5.74 -3.57 -22.36
C MET A 415 -6.19 -5.01 -22.09
N LEU A 416 -7.29 -5.20 -21.35
CA LEU A 416 -7.96 -6.50 -21.14
C LEU A 416 -8.37 -7.13 -22.49
N MET A 417 -9.00 -6.33 -23.34
CA MET A 417 -9.41 -6.79 -24.68
C MET A 417 -8.22 -7.24 -25.51
N GLN A 418 -7.11 -6.49 -25.49
CA GLN A 418 -5.89 -6.88 -26.19
C GLN A 418 -5.29 -8.18 -25.67
N ALA A 419 -5.29 -8.39 -24.36
CA ALA A 419 -4.82 -9.63 -23.74
C ALA A 419 -5.71 -10.83 -24.11
N LEU A 420 -7.03 -10.65 -24.08
CA LEU A 420 -8.00 -11.68 -24.42
C LEU A 420 -8.00 -12.05 -25.92
N THR A 421 -7.73 -11.09 -26.83
CA THR A 421 -7.69 -11.34 -28.27
C THR A 421 -6.41 -12.03 -28.73
N ALA A 422 -5.34 -12.00 -27.92
CA ALA A 422 -4.08 -12.63 -28.28
C ALA A 422 -4.07 -14.16 -28.07
N ASP A 423 -4.87 -14.70 -27.13
CA ASP A 423 -4.71 -16.08 -26.66
C ASP A 423 -5.98 -16.95 -26.62
N VAL A 424 -7.19 -16.42 -26.85
CA VAL A 424 -8.43 -17.19 -26.65
C VAL A 424 -9.23 -17.34 -27.95
N ALA A 425 -9.65 -18.56 -28.24
CA ALA A 425 -10.69 -18.84 -29.25
C ALA A 425 -11.91 -17.94 -28.97
N PHE A 426 -12.24 -17.11 -29.95
CA PHE A 426 -13.21 -16.03 -29.90
C PHE A 426 -14.53 -16.46 -29.23
N VAL A 427 -14.74 -16.04 -28.00
CA VAL A 427 -16.05 -16.10 -27.33
C VAL A 427 -16.62 -14.69 -27.39
N PRO A 428 -17.83 -14.49 -27.96
CA PRO A 428 -18.44 -13.16 -27.99
C PRO A 428 -18.69 -12.66 -26.54
N TYR A 429 -18.21 -11.45 -26.23
CA TYR A 429 -18.33 -10.86 -24.92
C TYR A 429 -18.82 -9.41 -24.98
N ASN A 430 -19.39 -8.93 -23.90
CA ASN A 430 -19.86 -7.57 -23.77
C ASN A 430 -18.76 -6.72 -23.08
N VAL A 431 -18.66 -5.46 -23.51
CA VAL A 431 -17.74 -4.47 -22.90
C VAL A 431 -18.53 -3.19 -22.65
N ASP A 432 -18.41 -2.62 -21.48
CA ASP A 432 -18.89 -1.28 -21.19
C ASP A 432 -17.78 -0.26 -21.49
N ILE A 433 -17.96 0.55 -22.55
CA ILE A 433 -17.03 1.63 -22.91
C ILE A 433 -17.78 2.94 -22.87
N GLY A 434 -17.35 3.86 -22.01
CA GLY A 434 -17.99 5.17 -21.83
C GLY A 434 -19.45 5.09 -21.42
N GLY A 435 -19.83 4.08 -20.63
CA GLY A 435 -21.20 3.83 -20.18
C GLY A 435 -22.12 3.22 -21.24
N LYS A 436 -21.57 2.69 -22.34
CA LYS A 436 -22.31 1.98 -23.39
C LYS A 436 -21.84 0.55 -23.50
N LEU A 437 -22.77 -0.39 -23.33
CA LEU A 437 -22.52 -1.80 -23.50
C LEU A 437 -22.36 -2.13 -24.99
N VAL A 438 -21.17 -2.54 -25.41
CA VAL A 438 -20.84 -2.95 -26.79
C VAL A 438 -20.61 -4.45 -26.80
N LYS A 439 -21.29 -5.15 -27.70
CA LYS A 439 -21.04 -6.58 -27.92
C LYS A 439 -19.94 -6.74 -28.94
N LEU A 440 -18.84 -7.38 -28.55
CA LEU A 440 -17.75 -7.78 -29.44
C LEU A 440 -17.97 -9.24 -29.86
N ALA A 441 -17.98 -9.47 -31.17
CA ALA A 441 -18.21 -10.78 -31.78
C ALA A 441 -16.94 -11.30 -32.46
#